data_225ae0031cf806b8781ea9e539c8dfbb
#
_entry.id   225ae0031cf806b8781ea9e539c8dfbb
#
_cell.length_a   1.000
_cell.length_b   1.000
_cell.length_c   1.000
_cell.angle_alpha   90.00
_cell.angle_beta   90.00
_cell.angle_gamma   90.00
#
_symmetry.space_group_name_H-M   'P 1'
#
loop_
_entity.id
_entity.type
_entity.pdbx_description
1 polymer ?
#
loop_
_entity_poly.entity_id
_entity_poly.type
_entity_poly.pdbx_seq_one_letter_code
_entity_poly.pdbx_strand_id
1 'polypeptide(L)'
;MRNLKRALSLALASVMLLGMMVVGSSAKGLDDFSDNAEIVNKDAVAVTSAIGLFDGYEDGSFGPENVVTRAEMAVIICTMLYGAGVNVNQFAETNVFTDVPAWAQGYVNLCSSLGIVAGV
;
A
#
# COMPACT_ATOMS: atom_id res chain seq x y z
N MET A 1 -3.10 -26.86 -36.48
CA MET A 1 -2.54 -27.05 -35.14
C MET A 1 -1.41 -26.04 -34.78
N ARG A 2 -0.52 -25.75 -35.71
CA ARG A 2 0.54 -24.70 -35.47
C ARG A 2 -0.03 -23.35 -35.11
N ASN A 3 -1.11 -22.89 -35.75
CA ASN A 3 -1.74 -21.61 -35.52
C ASN A 3 -2.46 -21.52 -34.17
N LEU A 4 -3.04 -22.63 -33.68
CA LEU A 4 -3.73 -22.69 -32.41
C LEU A 4 -2.75 -22.51 -31.22
N LYS A 5 -1.59 -23.20 -31.28
CA LYS A 5 -0.55 -23.06 -30.24
C LYS A 5 0.03 -21.64 -30.17
N ARG A 6 0.23 -21.01 -31.32
CA ARG A 6 0.68 -19.61 -31.39
C ARG A 6 -0.36 -18.63 -30.85
N ALA A 7 -1.63 -18.85 -31.19
CA ALA A 7 -2.73 -18.03 -30.68
C ALA A 7 -2.88 -18.17 -29.15
N LEU A 8 -2.77 -19.40 -28.63
CA LEU A 8 -2.79 -19.64 -27.16
C LEU A 8 -1.61 -19.00 -26.45
N SER A 9 -0.40 -19.09 -27.00
CA SER A 9 0.79 -18.46 -26.43
C SER A 9 0.67 -16.94 -26.40
N LEU A 10 0.17 -16.32 -27.48
CA LEU A 10 -0.06 -14.87 -27.55
C LEU A 10 -1.14 -14.42 -26.59
N ALA A 11 -2.23 -15.16 -26.45
CA ALA A 11 -3.30 -14.87 -25.50
C ALA A 11 -2.80 -14.93 -24.05
N LEU A 12 -2.03 -15.95 -23.71
CA LEU A 12 -1.44 -16.12 -22.40
C LEU A 12 -0.44 -15.00 -22.08
N ALA A 13 0.43 -14.65 -23.01
CA ALA A 13 1.39 -13.56 -22.87
C ALA A 13 0.68 -12.21 -22.70
N SER A 14 -0.42 -11.96 -23.43
CA SER A 14 -1.22 -10.75 -23.30
C SER A 14 -1.88 -10.65 -21.92
N VAL A 15 -2.43 -11.74 -21.40
CA VAL A 15 -3.05 -11.77 -20.06
C VAL A 15 -2.00 -11.52 -18.97
N MET A 16 -0.82 -12.13 -19.08
CA MET A 16 0.28 -11.91 -18.14
C MET A 16 0.78 -10.46 -18.19
N LEU A 17 0.91 -9.89 -19.37
CA LEU A 17 1.35 -8.51 -19.56
C LEU A 17 0.33 -7.50 -18.96
N LEU A 18 -0.97 -7.72 -19.19
CA LEU A 18 -2.05 -6.93 -18.62
C LEU A 18 -2.07 -7.05 -17.09
N GLY A 19 -1.85 -8.22 -16.53
CA GLY A 19 -1.73 -8.45 -15.11
C GLY A 19 -0.57 -7.68 -14.50
N MET A 20 0.58 -7.67 -15.16
CA MET A 20 1.75 -6.89 -14.73
C MET A 20 1.49 -5.38 -14.82
N MET A 21 0.81 -4.91 -15.85
CA MET A 21 0.45 -3.50 -15.99
C MET A 21 -0.53 -3.04 -14.90
N VAL A 22 -1.49 -3.87 -14.52
CA VAL A 22 -2.44 -3.56 -13.43
C VAL A 22 -1.72 -3.47 -12.08
N VAL A 23 -0.79 -4.39 -11.80
CA VAL A 23 0.03 -4.34 -10.58
C VAL A 23 0.97 -3.12 -10.61
N GLY A 24 1.54 -2.79 -11.78
CA GLY A 24 2.44 -1.64 -11.93
C GLY A 24 1.74 -0.28 -11.91
N SER A 25 0.43 -0.20 -12.23
CA SER A 25 -0.29 1.08 -12.34
C SER A 25 -0.55 1.76 -10.99
N SER A 26 -0.53 1.01 -9.87
CA SER A 26 -0.69 1.53 -8.51
C SER A 26 0.63 1.76 -7.78
N ALA A 27 1.75 1.27 -8.31
CA ALA A 27 3.07 1.41 -7.71
C ALA A 27 3.67 2.79 -8.01
N LYS A 28 4.18 3.45 -6.97
CA LYS A 28 4.91 4.71 -7.10
C LYS A 28 6.41 4.48 -7.18
N GLY A 29 7.08 5.27 -8.02
CA GLY A 29 8.53 5.37 -8.05
C GLY A 29 9.03 6.61 -7.34
N LEU A 30 10.34 6.74 -7.17
CA LEU A 30 10.95 7.92 -6.54
C LEU A 30 10.56 9.23 -7.20
N ASP A 31 10.46 9.24 -8.55
CA ASP A 31 10.14 10.43 -9.31
C ASP A 31 8.70 10.92 -9.12
N ASP A 32 7.84 10.08 -8.57
CA ASP A 32 6.45 10.45 -8.26
C ASP A 32 6.33 11.30 -7.01
N PHE A 33 7.39 11.39 -6.20
CA PHE A 33 7.40 12.21 -4.99
C PHE A 33 8.00 13.58 -5.26
N SER A 34 7.28 14.64 -4.88
CA SER A 34 7.71 16.02 -5.09
C SER A 34 8.98 16.39 -4.32
N ASP A 35 9.23 15.72 -3.20
CA ASP A 35 10.38 15.91 -2.30
C ASP A 35 11.44 14.82 -2.44
N ASN A 36 11.52 14.17 -3.59
CA ASN A 36 12.43 13.04 -3.79
C ASN A 36 13.92 13.40 -3.55
N ALA A 37 14.30 14.65 -3.76
CA ALA A 37 15.67 15.13 -3.50
C ALA A 37 16.06 15.06 -2.03
N GLU A 38 15.08 15.11 -1.12
CA GLU A 38 15.29 15.08 0.34
C GLU A 38 15.36 13.65 0.90
N ILE A 39 15.03 12.66 0.07
CA ILE A 39 15.05 11.24 0.47
C ILE A 39 16.51 10.76 0.53
N VAL A 40 16.95 10.32 1.71
CA VAL A 40 18.31 9.83 1.94
C VAL A 40 18.46 8.38 1.47
N ASN A 41 17.54 7.50 1.89
CA ASN A 41 17.57 6.08 1.58
C ASN A 41 16.75 5.77 0.32
N LYS A 42 17.20 6.27 -0.82
CA LYS A 42 16.46 6.20 -2.09
C LYS A 42 16.13 4.80 -2.53
N ASP A 43 17.06 3.85 -2.40
CA ASP A 43 16.84 2.46 -2.80
C ASP A 43 15.76 1.79 -1.96
N ALA A 44 15.79 2.01 -0.65
CA ALA A 44 14.78 1.47 0.27
C ALA A 44 13.39 2.07 -0.02
N VAL A 45 13.30 3.37 -0.27
CA VAL A 45 12.04 4.04 -0.62
C VAL A 45 11.53 3.57 -1.98
N ALA A 46 12.41 3.38 -2.95
CA ALA A 46 12.04 2.86 -4.27
C ALA A 46 11.37 1.48 -4.15
N VAL A 47 11.94 0.57 -3.36
CA VAL A 47 11.39 -0.77 -3.14
C VAL A 47 10.07 -0.72 -2.38
N THR A 48 10.03 -0.03 -1.25
CA THR A 48 8.83 0.02 -0.39
C THR A 48 7.66 0.73 -1.06
N SER A 49 7.93 1.70 -1.91
CA SER A 49 6.89 2.37 -2.70
C SER A 49 6.42 1.50 -3.87
N ALA A 50 7.33 0.79 -4.53
CA ALA A 50 7.01 -0.11 -5.63
C ALA A 50 6.09 -1.26 -5.21
N ILE A 51 6.27 -1.79 -4.00
CA ILE A 51 5.40 -2.85 -3.45
C ILE A 51 4.13 -2.30 -2.76
N GLY A 52 3.96 -0.99 -2.73
CA GLY A 52 2.77 -0.34 -2.17
C GLY A 52 2.75 -0.26 -0.65
N LEU A 53 3.89 -0.45 0.03
CA LEU A 53 3.98 -0.33 1.48
C LEU A 53 3.93 1.14 1.91
N PHE A 54 4.63 2.02 1.20
CA PHE A 54 4.62 3.47 1.43
C PHE A 54 4.10 4.20 0.18
N ASP A 55 3.03 4.93 0.35
CA ASP A 55 2.36 5.64 -0.75
C ASP A 55 2.62 7.15 -0.73
N GLY A 56 3.21 7.66 0.33
CA GLY A 56 3.36 9.10 0.55
C GLY A 56 2.03 9.76 0.96
N TYR A 57 2.03 11.07 0.91
CA TYR A 57 0.90 11.90 1.31
C TYR A 57 0.09 12.37 0.09
N GLU A 58 -1.13 12.86 0.34
CA GLU A 58 -2.04 13.34 -0.71
C GLU A 58 -1.49 14.52 -1.50
N ASP A 59 -0.59 15.30 -0.90
CA ASP A 59 0.08 16.43 -1.56
C ASP A 59 1.18 16.02 -2.55
N GLY A 60 1.42 14.72 -2.70
CA GLY A 60 2.45 14.17 -3.58
C GLY A 60 3.83 14.05 -2.94
N SER A 61 3.99 14.40 -1.66
CA SER A 61 5.26 14.26 -0.94
C SER A 61 5.41 12.87 -0.32
N PHE A 62 6.66 12.45 -0.11
CA PHE A 62 6.99 11.28 0.69
C PHE A 62 7.06 11.61 2.18
N GLY A 63 7.55 12.79 2.53
CA GLY A 63 7.70 13.29 3.88
C GLY A 63 8.77 12.56 4.70
N PRO A 64 10.04 12.49 4.23
CA PRO A 64 11.08 11.69 4.90
C PRO A 64 11.40 12.16 6.32
N GLU A 65 11.16 13.44 6.61
CA GLU A 65 11.39 14.02 7.94
C GLU A 65 10.15 13.99 8.84
N ASN A 66 9.01 13.54 8.34
CA ASN A 66 7.78 13.52 9.13
C ASN A 66 7.79 12.37 10.13
N VAL A 67 7.26 12.65 11.33
CA VAL A 67 7.04 11.63 12.35
C VAL A 67 5.84 10.77 11.96
N VAL A 68 6.00 9.45 12.03
CA VAL A 68 4.90 8.51 11.77
C VAL A 68 3.98 8.47 12.98
N THR A 69 2.69 8.74 12.75
CA THR A 69 1.67 8.62 13.78
C THR A 69 1.31 7.16 14.06
N ARG A 70 0.67 6.88 15.21
CA ARG A 70 0.17 5.53 15.51
C ARG A 70 -0.86 5.05 14.49
N ALA A 71 -1.72 5.95 14.01
CA ALA A 71 -2.71 5.65 12.97
C ALA A 71 -2.03 5.28 11.64
N GLU A 72 -1.02 6.03 11.22
CA GLU A 72 -0.24 5.72 10.02
C GLU A 72 0.51 4.39 10.16
N MET A 73 1.07 4.10 11.34
CA MET A 73 1.74 2.83 11.61
C MET A 73 0.75 1.65 11.52
N ALA A 74 -0.50 1.82 11.94
CA ALA A 74 -1.53 0.79 11.79
C ALA A 74 -1.78 0.47 10.31
N VAL A 75 -1.82 1.47 9.44
CA VAL A 75 -1.92 1.27 7.98
C VAL A 75 -0.73 0.47 7.46
N ILE A 76 0.48 0.86 7.85
CA ILE A 76 1.72 0.17 7.43
C ILE A 76 1.70 -1.30 7.87
N ILE A 77 1.34 -1.59 9.11
CA ILE A 77 1.27 -2.96 9.64
C ILE A 77 0.24 -3.79 8.88
N CYS A 78 -0.96 -3.27 8.66
CA CYS A 78 -2.00 -3.97 7.89
C CYS A 78 -1.55 -4.25 6.46
N THR A 79 -0.88 -3.29 5.82
CA THR A 79 -0.33 -3.45 4.48
C THR A 79 0.76 -4.53 4.44
N MET A 80 1.63 -4.57 5.46
CA MET A 80 2.65 -5.62 5.57
C MET A 80 2.06 -7.01 5.75
N LEU A 81 1.01 -7.15 6.56
CA LEU A 81 0.41 -8.44 6.88
C LEU A 81 -0.50 -8.98 5.79
N TYR A 82 -1.26 -8.11 5.14
CA TYR A 82 -2.34 -8.49 4.21
C TYR A 82 -2.14 -7.99 2.78
N GLY A 83 -1.10 -7.21 2.52
CA GLY A 83 -0.80 -6.66 1.20
C GLY A 83 -1.39 -5.27 0.95
N ALA A 84 -0.88 -4.62 -0.08
CA ALA A 84 -1.38 -3.32 -0.52
C ALA A 84 -2.85 -3.43 -0.97
N GLY A 85 -3.65 -2.45 -0.59
CA GLY A 85 -5.07 -2.43 -0.92
C GLY A 85 -5.94 -3.33 -0.04
N VAL A 86 -5.45 -3.77 1.12
CA VAL A 86 -6.25 -4.51 2.09
C VAL A 86 -7.57 -3.79 2.40
N ASN A 87 -8.68 -4.53 2.32
CA ASN A 87 -10.00 -3.99 2.63
C ASN A 87 -10.29 -4.13 4.12
N VAL A 88 -10.32 -3.01 4.82
CA VAL A 88 -10.57 -2.94 6.26
C VAL A 88 -11.97 -2.42 6.61
N ASN A 89 -12.86 -2.24 5.63
CA ASN A 89 -14.17 -1.64 5.81
C ASN A 89 -15.03 -2.39 6.85
N GLN A 90 -14.95 -3.72 6.87
CA GLN A 90 -15.69 -4.54 7.85
C GLN A 90 -15.27 -4.27 9.30
N PHE A 91 -14.07 -3.72 9.54
CA PHE A 91 -13.57 -3.35 10.85
C PHE A 91 -13.87 -1.91 11.22
N ALA A 92 -14.28 -1.07 10.27
CA ALA A 92 -14.52 0.35 10.49
C ALA A 92 -15.87 0.65 11.18
N GLU A 93 -16.77 -0.32 11.25
CA GLU A 93 -18.12 -0.14 11.78
C GLU A 93 -18.17 -0.04 13.32
N THR A 94 -17.14 -0.49 14.00
CA THR A 94 -17.04 -0.46 15.46
C THR A 94 -16.02 0.59 15.91
N ASN A 95 -16.45 1.55 16.72
CA ASN A 95 -15.54 2.51 17.34
C ASN A 95 -14.92 1.89 18.60
N VAL A 96 -13.77 1.25 18.44
CA VAL A 96 -13.01 0.71 19.59
C VAL A 96 -12.34 1.83 20.36
N PHE A 97 -11.85 2.85 19.65
CA PHE A 97 -11.20 4.04 20.23
C PHE A 97 -11.91 5.31 19.76
N THR A 98 -11.95 6.33 20.63
CA THR A 98 -12.68 7.57 20.36
C THR A 98 -11.87 8.65 19.63
N ASP A 99 -10.55 8.51 19.63
CA ASP A 99 -9.59 9.50 19.11
C ASP A 99 -8.93 9.10 17.80
N VAL A 100 -9.52 8.17 17.06
CA VAL A 100 -8.97 7.68 15.80
C VAL A 100 -9.65 8.40 14.63
N PRO A 101 -8.87 8.96 13.68
CA PRO A 101 -9.45 9.55 12.47
C PRO A 101 -10.26 8.53 11.67
N ALA A 102 -11.32 8.99 11.01
CA ALA A 102 -12.23 8.10 10.26
C ALA A 102 -11.50 7.22 9.23
N TRP A 103 -10.50 7.77 8.53
CA TRP A 103 -9.74 7.03 7.53
C TRP A 103 -8.91 5.88 8.12
N ALA A 104 -8.55 5.97 9.39
CA ALA A 104 -7.68 5.00 10.06
C ALA A 104 -8.47 3.97 10.89
N GLN A 105 -9.76 4.16 11.12
CA GLN A 105 -10.55 3.31 12.02
C GLN A 105 -10.47 1.83 11.69
N GLY A 106 -10.66 1.46 10.43
CA GLY A 106 -10.59 0.07 10.01
C GLY A 106 -9.23 -0.57 10.27
N TYR A 107 -8.16 0.16 9.98
CA TYR A 107 -6.79 -0.32 10.20
C TYR A 107 -6.47 -0.46 11.68
N VAL A 108 -6.80 0.53 12.48
CA VAL A 108 -6.57 0.52 13.93
C VAL A 108 -7.38 -0.57 14.61
N ASN A 109 -8.65 -0.74 14.24
CA ASN A 109 -9.51 -1.78 14.78
C ASN A 109 -9.02 -3.18 14.44
N LEU A 110 -8.53 -3.39 13.21
CA LEU A 110 -7.91 -4.66 12.82
C LEU A 110 -6.66 -4.93 13.65
N CYS A 111 -5.76 -3.96 13.80
CA CYS A 111 -4.58 -4.10 14.64
C CYS A 111 -4.94 -4.39 16.11
N SER A 112 -6.01 -3.78 16.62
CA SER A 112 -6.52 -4.04 17.98
C SER A 112 -7.04 -5.47 18.11
N SER A 113 -7.80 -5.95 17.12
CA SER A 113 -8.31 -7.32 17.12
C SER A 113 -7.22 -8.39 17.09
N LEU A 114 -6.08 -8.06 16.48
CA LEU A 114 -4.88 -8.91 16.43
C LEU A 114 -4.00 -8.80 17.68
N GLY A 115 -4.34 -7.93 18.63
CA GLY A 115 -3.56 -7.70 19.84
C GLY A 115 -2.29 -6.87 19.61
N ILE A 116 -2.13 -6.22 18.47
CA ILE A 116 -0.94 -5.41 18.11
C ILE A 116 -1.01 -4.04 18.75
N VAL A 117 -2.20 -3.45 18.80
CA VAL A 117 -2.45 -2.10 19.35
C VAL A 117 -3.42 -2.21 20.50
N ALA A 118 -3.12 -1.50 21.58
CA ALA A 118 -4.01 -1.30 22.70
C ALA A 118 -4.14 0.19 23.02
N GLY A 119 -5.27 0.60 23.57
CA GLY A 119 -5.48 1.95 24.06
C GLY A 119 -4.73 2.24 25.37
N VAL A 120 -4.71 3.47 25.74
CA VAL A 120 -4.16 3.93 27.02
C VAL A 120 -5.24 4.07 28.06
#